data_aea297fd5f76eeede0c00bc552483f0d
#
_entry.id   aea297fd5f76eeede0c00bc552483f0d
#
_cell.length_a   1.000
_cell.length_b   1.000
_cell.length_c   1.000
_cell.angle_alpha   90.00
_cell.angle_beta   90.00
_cell.angle_gamma   90.00
#
_symmetry.space_group_name_H-M   'P 1'
#
loop_
_entity.id
_entity.type
_entity.pdbx_description
1 polymer ?
#
loop_
_entity_poly.entity_id
_entity_poly.type
_entity_poly.pdbx_seq_one_letter_code
_entity_poly.pdbx_strand_id
1 'polypeptide(L)'
;SGGLHYLRSSKVRIKIMKSVLTLATFTTMALGLELTPTTWEKQTAGKTVFVKFFAPWCGHCKSMKPAWDTLMTDYENSESILVADVDCIGDGKDLCSKVGVNGFPTIKYGDPENLEDYKGGRDADSLNKFASELKPSCDFLSMENCDKDQISTINDFKEKTEDELQQMIDDEEKERTDAETLFKSEVEKLQA
;
A
#
# COMPACT_ATOMS: atom_id res chain seq x y z
N SER A 1 -45.02 -62.46 -23.87
CA SER A 1 -43.82 -62.84 -24.63
C SER A 1 -42.84 -61.69 -24.68
N GLY A 2 -41.82 -61.73 -24.01
CA GLY A 2 -40.54 -62.33 -24.22
C GLY A 2 -39.58 -61.17 -24.27
N GLY A 3 -38.62 -61.16 -23.51
CA GLY A 3 -37.26 -61.45 -23.69
C GLY A 3 -36.33 -60.60 -22.84
N LEU A 4 -35.81 -61.18 -21.77
CA LEU A 4 -34.62 -60.74 -21.10
C LEU A 4 -33.38 -60.93 -21.98
N HIS A 5 -32.52 -59.97 -22.15
CA HIS A 5 -31.13 -60.22 -22.47
C HIS A 5 -30.21 -59.21 -21.80
N TYR A 6 -29.55 -59.63 -20.74
CA TYR A 6 -28.13 -59.85 -20.59
C TYR A 6 -27.28 -58.56 -20.48
N LEU A 7 -27.18 -58.11 -19.29
CA LEU A 7 -26.14 -57.13 -18.92
C LEU A 7 -24.82 -57.85 -18.63
N ARG A 8 -23.91 -57.76 -19.60
CA ARG A 8 -22.53 -58.28 -19.46
C ARG A 8 -21.67 -57.23 -18.73
N SER A 9 -21.37 -57.55 -17.47
CA SER A 9 -20.44 -56.81 -16.62
C SER A 9 -19.05 -56.69 -17.26
N SER A 10 -18.67 -55.50 -17.64
CA SER A 10 -17.27 -55.17 -17.94
C SER A 10 -16.63 -54.53 -16.74
N LYS A 11 -15.86 -55.31 -15.99
CA LYS A 11 -14.96 -54.82 -14.95
C LYS A 11 -13.84 -54.02 -15.61
N VAL A 12 -14.01 -52.69 -15.65
CA VAL A 12 -12.92 -51.80 -15.99
C VAL A 12 -12.01 -51.73 -14.77
N ARG A 13 -10.87 -52.40 -14.83
CA ARG A 13 -9.79 -52.28 -13.88
C ARG A 13 -9.14 -50.92 -14.07
N ILE A 14 -9.50 -49.95 -13.24
CA ILE A 14 -8.77 -48.69 -13.12
C ILE A 14 -7.42 -49.01 -12.48
N LYS A 15 -6.40 -49.05 -13.32
CA LYS A 15 -5.01 -49.14 -12.91
C LYS A 15 -4.65 -47.80 -12.27
N ILE A 16 -4.68 -47.71 -10.95
CA ILE A 16 -4.19 -46.54 -10.21
C ILE A 16 -2.68 -46.53 -10.44
N MET A 17 -2.25 -45.72 -11.41
CA MET A 17 -0.86 -45.31 -11.52
C MET A 17 -0.60 -44.38 -10.33
N LYS A 18 0.19 -44.86 -9.37
CA LYS A 18 0.78 -44.07 -8.31
C LYS A 18 1.72 -43.07 -8.99
N SER A 19 1.18 -41.94 -9.44
CA SER A 19 1.97 -40.78 -9.78
C SER A 19 2.44 -40.21 -8.45
N VAL A 20 3.72 -40.38 -8.14
CA VAL A 20 4.38 -39.69 -7.04
C VAL A 20 4.41 -38.21 -7.42
N LEU A 21 3.37 -37.48 -6.96
CA LEU A 21 3.33 -36.04 -7.04
C LEU A 21 4.37 -35.55 -6.03
N THR A 22 5.60 -35.37 -6.50
CA THR A 22 6.62 -34.59 -5.78
C THR A 22 6.06 -33.19 -5.61
N LEU A 23 5.53 -32.96 -4.39
CA LEU A 23 5.18 -31.63 -3.93
C LEU A 23 6.50 -30.87 -3.83
N ALA A 24 6.88 -30.20 -4.91
CA ALA A 24 7.91 -29.16 -4.83
C ALA A 24 7.30 -28.06 -3.97
N THR A 25 7.65 -28.06 -2.68
CA THR A 25 7.45 -26.92 -1.81
C THR A 25 8.31 -25.79 -2.37
N PHE A 26 7.74 -25.00 -3.24
CA PHE A 26 8.26 -23.68 -3.52
C PHE A 26 8.16 -22.92 -2.19
N THR A 27 9.26 -22.89 -1.47
CA THR A 27 9.46 -21.89 -0.43
C THR A 27 9.56 -20.57 -1.18
N THR A 28 8.43 -19.91 -1.39
CA THR A 28 8.44 -18.50 -1.74
C THR A 28 9.08 -17.81 -0.55
N MET A 29 10.36 -17.46 -0.67
CA MET A 29 10.91 -16.41 0.16
C MET A 29 9.96 -15.23 -0.04
N ALA A 30 9.26 -14.85 0.99
CA ALA A 30 8.49 -13.62 1.01
C ALA A 30 9.49 -12.48 0.80
N LEU A 31 9.66 -12.08 -0.46
CA LEU A 31 10.27 -10.80 -0.79
C LEU A 31 9.26 -9.78 -0.30
N GLY A 32 9.62 -9.00 0.71
CA GLY A 32 8.76 -7.96 1.22
C GLY A 32 8.18 -7.11 0.07
N LEU A 33 7.00 -6.58 0.26
CA LEU A 33 6.32 -5.79 -0.76
C LEU A 33 7.06 -4.49 -1.02
N GLU A 34 7.61 -4.33 -2.22
CA GLU A 34 8.23 -3.11 -2.70
C GLU A 34 7.26 -2.36 -3.60
N LEU A 35 6.99 -1.10 -3.27
CA LEU A 35 6.06 -0.25 -4.00
C LEU A 35 6.77 0.65 -5.00
N THR A 36 6.11 0.87 -6.12
CA THR A 36 6.53 1.76 -7.19
C THR A 36 5.41 2.75 -7.52
N PRO A 37 5.64 3.82 -8.29
CA PRO A 37 4.57 4.73 -8.73
C PRO A 37 3.40 4.00 -9.39
N THR A 38 3.67 2.93 -10.14
CA THR A 38 2.66 2.16 -10.88
C THR A 38 1.84 1.20 -10.00
N THR A 39 2.38 0.81 -8.85
CA THR A 39 1.72 -0.12 -7.93
C THR A 39 1.10 0.59 -6.72
N TRP A 40 1.52 1.84 -6.44
CA TRP A 40 1.15 2.61 -5.26
C TRP A 40 -0.36 2.66 -5.06
N GLU A 41 -1.10 3.28 -5.95
CA GLU A 41 -2.55 3.46 -5.82
C GLU A 41 -3.29 2.14 -5.60
N LYS A 42 -2.94 1.12 -6.40
CA LYS A 42 -3.61 -0.18 -6.32
C LYS A 42 -3.35 -0.90 -4.99
N GLN A 43 -2.11 -0.83 -4.48
CA GLN A 43 -1.71 -1.58 -3.28
C GLN A 43 -2.12 -0.88 -1.99
N THR A 44 -2.22 0.45 -2.03
CA THR A 44 -2.54 1.27 -0.85
C THR A 44 -4.02 1.60 -0.73
N ALA A 45 -4.83 1.34 -1.76
CA ALA A 45 -6.26 1.66 -1.78
C ALA A 45 -6.99 1.11 -0.53
N GLY A 46 -7.64 2.00 0.22
CA GLY A 46 -8.40 1.66 1.43
C GLY A 46 -7.55 1.22 2.63
N LYS A 47 -6.24 1.43 2.58
CA LYS A 47 -5.34 1.02 3.66
C LYS A 47 -4.60 2.20 4.27
N THR A 48 -4.39 2.12 5.57
CA THR A 48 -3.36 2.92 6.24
C THR A 48 -2.01 2.30 5.95
N VAL A 49 -1.04 3.11 5.53
CA VAL A 49 0.27 2.61 5.15
C VAL A 49 1.33 2.90 6.21
N PHE A 50 2.35 2.05 6.27
CA PHE A 50 3.58 2.25 7.03
C PHE A 50 4.74 1.87 6.11
N VAL A 51 5.41 2.86 5.54
CA VAL A 51 6.32 2.68 4.40
C VAL A 51 7.72 3.18 4.74
N LYS A 52 8.72 2.34 4.44
CA LYS A 52 10.12 2.68 4.51
C LYS A 52 10.66 3.06 3.14
N PHE A 53 11.08 4.29 3.01
CA PHE A 53 11.78 4.83 1.84
C PHE A 53 13.28 4.66 2.04
N PHE A 54 13.94 3.95 1.15
CA PHE A 54 15.32 3.55 1.35
C PHE A 54 16.19 3.66 0.09
N ALA A 55 17.51 3.53 0.31
CA ALA A 55 18.47 3.28 -0.76
C ALA A 55 19.28 2.00 -0.44
N PRO A 56 19.57 1.12 -1.43
CA PRO A 56 20.23 -0.17 -1.21
C PRO A 56 21.63 -0.08 -0.59
N TRP A 57 22.32 1.02 -0.84
CA TRP A 57 23.66 1.29 -0.30
C TRP A 57 23.67 1.92 1.10
N CYS A 58 22.51 2.35 1.62
CA CYS A 58 22.40 3.05 2.91
C CYS A 58 22.66 2.10 4.09
N GLY A 59 23.68 2.40 4.90
CA GLY A 59 24.04 1.59 6.07
C GLY A 59 22.94 1.50 7.12
N HIS A 60 22.28 2.62 7.45
CA HIS A 60 21.16 2.64 8.39
C HIS A 60 19.95 1.86 7.88
N CYS A 61 19.70 1.87 6.57
CA CYS A 61 18.64 1.07 5.96
C CYS A 61 18.92 -0.44 6.12
N LYS A 62 20.19 -0.83 5.90
CA LYS A 62 20.62 -2.23 6.09
C LYS A 62 20.50 -2.68 7.53
N SER A 63 20.86 -1.82 8.49
CA SER A 63 20.79 -2.16 9.92
C SER A 63 19.35 -2.41 10.40
N MET A 64 18.37 -1.66 9.90
CA MET A 64 16.97 -1.86 10.29
C MET A 64 16.24 -2.93 9.47
N LYS A 65 16.83 -3.38 8.35
CA LYS A 65 16.18 -4.33 7.42
C LYS A 65 15.61 -5.58 8.11
N PRO A 66 16.32 -6.29 9.01
CA PRO A 66 15.76 -7.47 9.66
C PRO A 66 14.47 -7.20 10.45
N ALA A 67 14.43 -6.10 11.20
CA ALA A 67 13.24 -5.70 11.96
C ALA A 67 12.09 -5.32 11.02
N TRP A 68 12.40 -4.61 9.93
CA TRP A 68 11.41 -4.20 8.94
C TRP A 68 10.84 -5.36 8.14
N ASP A 69 11.69 -6.31 7.71
CA ASP A 69 11.25 -7.51 6.98
C ASP A 69 10.29 -8.37 7.84
N THR A 70 10.60 -8.50 9.15
CA THR A 70 9.70 -9.18 10.10
C THR A 70 8.35 -8.45 10.17
N LEU A 71 8.37 -7.13 10.31
CA LEU A 71 7.16 -6.33 10.36
C LEU A 71 6.33 -6.47 9.07
N MET A 72 6.96 -6.43 7.89
CA MET A 72 6.26 -6.67 6.62
C MET A 72 5.61 -8.05 6.58
N THR A 73 6.27 -9.07 7.10
CA THR A 73 5.71 -10.44 7.19
C THR A 73 4.53 -10.51 8.13
N ASP A 74 4.60 -9.85 9.29
CA ASP A 74 3.54 -9.83 10.29
C ASP A 74 2.25 -9.18 9.75
N TYR A 75 2.39 -8.20 8.84
CA TYR A 75 1.29 -7.47 8.23
C TYR A 75 0.94 -7.91 6.81
N GLU A 76 1.58 -8.96 6.26
CA GLU A 76 1.36 -9.42 4.88
C GLU A 76 -0.11 -9.67 4.53
N ASN A 77 -0.87 -10.22 5.49
CA ASN A 77 -2.29 -10.55 5.31
C ASN A 77 -3.24 -9.53 5.93
N SER A 78 -2.76 -8.36 6.31
CA SER A 78 -3.62 -7.31 6.85
C SER A 78 -4.46 -6.66 5.73
N GLU A 79 -5.76 -6.58 5.97
CA GLU A 79 -6.69 -5.92 5.04
C GLU A 79 -6.65 -4.40 5.17
N SER A 80 -6.29 -3.87 6.34
CA SER A 80 -6.40 -2.45 6.68
C SER A 80 -5.08 -1.72 6.85
N ILE A 81 -3.98 -2.43 7.13
CA ILE A 81 -2.64 -1.85 7.30
C ILE A 81 -1.70 -2.45 6.27
N LEU A 82 -0.95 -1.61 5.58
CA LEU A 82 0.07 -2.02 4.62
C LEU A 82 1.45 -1.60 5.10
N VAL A 83 2.32 -2.58 5.34
CA VAL A 83 3.75 -2.33 5.60
C VAL A 83 4.55 -2.67 4.36
N ALA A 84 5.32 -1.71 3.83
CA ALA A 84 6.00 -1.88 2.56
C ALA A 84 7.30 -1.07 2.46
N ASP A 85 8.08 -1.37 1.44
CA ASP A 85 9.31 -0.68 1.06
C ASP A 85 9.14 0.13 -0.22
N VAL A 86 9.94 1.18 -0.38
CA VAL A 86 10.14 1.92 -1.63
C VAL A 86 11.63 2.14 -1.85
N ASP A 87 12.18 1.59 -2.93
CA ASP A 87 13.55 1.88 -3.35
C ASP A 87 13.63 3.20 -4.11
N CYS A 88 14.17 4.23 -3.46
CA CYS A 88 14.28 5.58 -4.01
C CYS A 88 15.39 5.75 -5.05
N ILE A 89 16.21 4.73 -5.26
CA ILE A 89 17.27 4.74 -6.30
C ILE A 89 16.84 3.91 -7.52
N GLY A 90 15.90 2.97 -7.31
CA GLY A 90 15.28 2.14 -8.34
C GLY A 90 13.96 2.73 -8.86
N ASP A 91 12.99 1.84 -9.06
CA ASP A 91 11.69 2.15 -9.66
C ASP A 91 10.81 3.06 -8.78
N GLY A 92 11.12 3.19 -7.49
CA GLY A 92 10.41 4.06 -6.55
C GLY A 92 10.84 5.52 -6.55
N LYS A 93 11.83 5.93 -7.37
CA LYS A 93 12.44 7.27 -7.35
C LYS A 93 11.42 8.41 -7.44
N ASP A 94 10.50 8.33 -8.38
CA ASP A 94 9.51 9.39 -8.61
C ASP A 94 8.51 9.48 -7.45
N LEU A 95 8.13 8.34 -6.87
CA LEU A 95 7.30 8.29 -5.67
C LEU A 95 8.02 8.95 -4.48
N CYS A 96 9.30 8.66 -4.27
CA CYS A 96 10.10 9.29 -3.20
C CYS A 96 10.14 10.81 -3.37
N SER A 97 10.29 11.30 -4.60
CA SER A 97 10.28 12.73 -4.90
C SER A 97 8.90 13.35 -4.62
N LYS A 98 7.82 12.68 -5.04
CA LYS A 98 6.42 13.10 -4.82
C LYS A 98 6.12 13.28 -3.31
N VAL A 99 6.57 12.34 -2.48
CA VAL A 99 6.30 12.37 -1.02
C VAL A 99 7.36 13.09 -0.20
N GLY A 100 8.31 13.78 -0.83
CA GLY A 100 9.28 14.66 -0.18
C GLY A 100 10.37 13.94 0.61
N VAL A 101 10.86 12.79 0.13
CA VAL A 101 11.97 12.06 0.76
C VAL A 101 13.30 12.74 0.45
N ASN A 102 13.98 13.25 1.49
CA ASN A 102 15.26 13.97 1.37
C ASN A 102 16.45 13.22 1.97
N GLY A 103 16.26 12.03 2.54
CA GLY A 103 17.32 11.23 3.17
C GLY A 103 16.87 9.82 3.49
N PHE A 104 17.82 8.94 3.87
CA PHE A 104 17.53 7.51 4.07
C PHE A 104 18.00 6.99 5.42
N PRO A 105 17.24 6.07 6.06
CA PRO A 105 15.86 5.77 5.72
C PRO A 105 14.92 6.90 6.17
N THR A 106 13.91 7.20 5.38
CA THR A 106 12.73 7.94 5.80
C THR A 106 11.59 6.92 5.96
N ILE A 107 10.82 7.04 7.03
CA ILE A 107 9.66 6.20 7.28
C ILE A 107 8.46 7.12 7.38
N LYS A 108 7.41 6.79 6.61
CA LYS A 108 6.16 7.55 6.63
C LYS A 108 4.98 6.61 6.89
N TYR A 109 3.90 7.17 7.42
CA TYR A 109 2.69 6.43 7.76
C TYR A 109 1.44 7.27 7.51
N GLY A 110 0.28 6.62 7.56
CA GLY A 110 -1.03 7.26 7.50
C GLY A 110 -1.76 7.02 6.19
N ASP A 111 -2.55 7.99 5.79
CA ASP A 111 -3.26 7.96 4.52
C ASP A 111 -2.26 8.07 3.35
N PRO A 112 -2.36 7.23 2.30
CA PRO A 112 -1.47 7.28 1.15
C PRO A 112 -1.39 8.65 0.45
N GLU A 113 -2.45 9.44 0.51
CA GLU A 113 -2.48 10.78 -0.08
C GLU A 113 -1.97 11.86 0.89
N ASN A 114 -1.90 11.56 2.20
CA ASN A 114 -1.44 12.51 3.21
C ASN A 114 -0.53 11.84 4.24
N LEU A 115 0.69 11.51 3.82
CA LEU A 115 1.67 10.79 4.64
C LEU A 115 2.32 11.69 5.68
N GLU A 116 2.42 11.18 6.91
CA GLU A 116 3.15 11.76 8.02
C GLU A 116 4.52 11.10 8.21
N ASP A 117 5.49 11.86 8.75
CA ASP A 117 6.81 11.32 9.07
C ASP A 117 6.81 10.57 10.41
N TYR A 118 7.22 9.31 10.38
CA TYR A 118 7.50 8.56 11.60
C TYR A 118 8.82 8.99 12.23
N LYS A 119 8.74 9.40 13.49
CA LYS A 119 9.89 9.91 14.26
C LYS A 119 10.29 9.03 15.45
N GLY A 120 9.74 7.82 15.53
CA GLY A 120 10.00 6.85 16.59
C GLY A 120 11.29 6.06 16.43
N GLY A 121 11.49 5.09 17.31
CA GLY A 121 12.62 4.15 17.26
C GLY A 121 12.58 3.24 16.03
N ARG A 122 13.75 2.78 15.60
CA ARG A 122 13.90 1.91 14.41
C ARG A 122 14.21 0.46 14.76
N ASP A 123 14.11 0.13 16.04
CA ASP A 123 14.20 -1.23 16.55
C ASP A 123 12.86 -1.96 16.39
N ALA A 124 12.89 -3.30 16.48
CA ALA A 124 11.72 -4.13 16.24
C ALA A 124 10.56 -3.80 17.19
N ASP A 125 10.86 -3.57 18.47
CA ASP A 125 9.82 -3.30 19.47
C ASP A 125 9.11 -1.97 19.21
N SER A 126 9.86 -0.92 18.88
CA SER A 126 9.32 0.41 18.54
C SER A 126 8.46 0.37 17.28
N LEU A 127 8.93 -0.32 16.25
CA LEU A 127 8.21 -0.46 14.96
C LEU A 127 6.93 -1.28 15.13
N ASN A 128 7.00 -2.43 15.80
CA ASN A 128 5.83 -3.28 16.07
C ASN A 128 4.79 -2.57 16.93
N LYS A 129 5.23 -1.89 17.99
CA LYS A 129 4.33 -1.12 18.84
C LYS A 129 3.58 -0.08 18.02
N PHE A 130 4.29 0.72 17.24
CA PHE A 130 3.67 1.76 16.43
C PHE A 130 2.71 1.18 15.40
N ALA A 131 3.12 0.14 14.65
CA ALA A 131 2.26 -0.50 13.65
C ALA A 131 0.97 -1.06 14.27
N SER A 132 1.03 -1.57 15.51
CA SER A 132 -0.16 -2.08 16.23
C SER A 132 -1.12 -0.98 16.71
N GLU A 133 -0.64 0.26 16.79
CA GLU A 133 -1.44 1.43 17.17
C GLU A 133 -2.05 2.14 15.95
N LEU A 134 -1.62 1.80 14.73
CA LEU A 134 -2.21 2.33 13.51
C LEU A 134 -3.68 1.93 13.38
N LYS A 135 -4.49 2.89 13.01
CA LYS A 135 -5.92 2.67 12.76
C LYS A 135 -6.17 2.53 11.26
N PRO A 136 -7.14 1.72 10.86
CA PRO A 136 -7.61 1.71 9.48
C PRO A 136 -7.99 3.12 9.01
N SER A 137 -7.72 3.43 7.75
CA SER A 137 -8.20 4.68 7.15
C SER A 137 -9.73 4.71 7.09
N CYS A 138 -10.27 5.90 7.06
CA CYS A 138 -11.71 6.10 6.87
C CYS A 138 -12.11 5.63 5.47
N ASP A 139 -13.05 4.70 5.39
CA ASP A 139 -13.67 4.29 4.12
C ASP A 139 -14.85 5.21 3.80
N PHE A 140 -14.70 6.04 2.80
CA PHE A 140 -15.72 7.01 2.39
C PHE A 140 -16.98 6.38 1.77
N LEU A 141 -16.93 5.10 1.39
CA LEU A 141 -18.11 4.39 0.86
C LEU A 141 -18.95 3.78 1.98
N SER A 142 -18.30 3.05 2.88
CA SER A 142 -18.98 2.38 4.00
C SER A 142 -19.10 3.24 5.26
N MET A 143 -18.36 4.34 5.34
CA MET A 143 -18.18 5.19 6.54
C MET A 143 -17.51 4.47 7.71
N GLU A 144 -16.93 3.29 7.46
CA GLU A 144 -16.17 2.56 8.48
C GLU A 144 -14.90 3.31 8.85
N ASN A 145 -14.55 3.28 10.12
CA ASN A 145 -13.36 3.93 10.69
C ASN A 145 -13.30 5.46 10.52
N CYS A 146 -14.37 6.09 10.06
CA CYS A 146 -14.44 7.54 9.93
C CYS A 146 -14.83 8.18 11.28
N ASP A 147 -14.21 9.29 11.60
CA ASP A 147 -14.64 10.14 12.69
C ASP A 147 -15.85 11.01 12.29
N LYS A 148 -16.37 11.78 13.25
CA LYS A 148 -17.58 12.59 13.02
C LYS A 148 -17.36 13.70 11.99
N ASP A 149 -16.17 14.29 11.98
CA ASP A 149 -15.84 15.39 11.08
C ASP A 149 -15.64 14.86 9.66
N GLN A 150 -14.99 13.71 9.51
CA GLN A 150 -14.87 13.01 8.24
C GLN A 150 -16.23 12.61 7.67
N ILE A 151 -17.12 12.03 8.51
CA ILE A 151 -18.47 11.67 8.09
C ILE A 151 -19.26 12.90 7.63
N SER A 152 -19.16 14.02 8.36
CA SER A 152 -19.81 15.27 7.97
C SER A 152 -19.32 15.75 6.60
N THR A 153 -18.00 15.81 6.43
CA THR A 153 -17.36 16.23 5.17
C THR A 153 -17.76 15.32 3.99
N ILE A 154 -17.76 14.01 4.20
CA ILE A 154 -18.18 13.06 3.15
C ILE A 154 -19.65 13.27 2.76
N ASN A 155 -20.52 13.49 3.73
CA ASN A 155 -21.93 13.75 3.45
C ASN A 155 -22.13 15.07 2.70
N ASP A 156 -21.39 16.12 3.09
CA ASP A 156 -21.43 17.41 2.38
C ASP A 156 -21.00 17.27 0.92
N PHE A 157 -19.99 16.43 0.63
CA PHE A 157 -19.58 16.11 -0.74
C PHE A 157 -20.61 15.28 -1.50
N LYS A 158 -21.25 14.31 -0.83
CA LYS A 158 -22.31 13.47 -1.45
C LYS A 158 -23.57 14.25 -1.86
N GLU A 159 -23.82 15.39 -1.23
CA GLU A 159 -24.93 16.27 -1.57
C GLU A 159 -24.64 17.19 -2.78
N LYS A 160 -23.39 17.32 -3.20
CA LYS A 160 -23.00 18.17 -4.32
C LYS A 160 -23.24 17.48 -5.65
N THR A 161 -23.51 18.29 -6.66
CA THR A 161 -23.59 17.85 -8.05
C THR A 161 -22.18 17.64 -8.61
N GLU A 162 -22.09 16.89 -9.72
CA GLU A 162 -20.81 16.66 -10.43
C GLU A 162 -20.17 17.98 -10.86
N ASP A 163 -20.97 18.94 -11.37
CA ASP A 163 -20.48 20.25 -11.79
C ASP A 163 -19.93 21.06 -10.60
N GLU A 164 -20.57 21.01 -9.43
CA GLU A 164 -20.08 21.69 -8.23
C GLU A 164 -18.77 21.07 -7.73
N LEU A 165 -18.64 19.75 -7.77
CA LEU A 165 -17.41 19.05 -7.39
C LEU A 165 -16.28 19.38 -8.37
N GLN A 166 -16.56 19.42 -9.69
CA GLN A 166 -15.56 19.79 -10.68
C GLN A 166 -15.09 21.24 -10.50
N GLN A 167 -16.02 22.16 -10.23
CA GLN A 167 -15.65 23.55 -9.95
C GLN A 167 -14.75 23.69 -8.73
N MET A 168 -15.00 22.92 -7.66
CA MET A 168 -14.14 22.91 -6.47
C MET A 168 -12.74 22.41 -6.80
N ILE A 169 -12.62 21.36 -7.61
CA ILE A 169 -11.31 20.84 -8.07
C ILE A 169 -10.56 21.90 -8.86
N ASP A 170 -11.22 22.54 -9.82
CA ASP A 170 -10.61 23.57 -10.67
C ASP A 170 -10.14 24.78 -9.85
N ASP A 171 -10.90 25.19 -8.82
CA ASP A 171 -10.57 26.30 -7.93
C ASP A 171 -9.33 25.96 -7.06
N GLU A 172 -9.26 24.76 -6.48
CA GLU A 172 -8.11 24.28 -5.69
C GLU A 172 -6.85 24.13 -6.57
N GLU A 173 -6.97 23.60 -7.78
CA GLU A 173 -5.84 23.50 -8.72
C GLU A 173 -5.29 24.86 -9.12
N LYS A 174 -6.17 25.83 -9.31
CA LYS A 174 -5.78 27.20 -9.60
C LYS A 174 -5.06 27.83 -8.42
N GLU A 175 -5.60 27.73 -7.20
CA GLU A 175 -4.97 28.26 -5.99
C GLU A 175 -3.58 27.67 -5.78
N ARG A 176 -3.41 26.35 -5.95
CA ARG A 176 -2.12 25.67 -5.88
C ARG A 176 -1.14 26.20 -6.92
N THR A 177 -1.59 26.37 -8.18
CA THR A 177 -0.74 26.87 -9.26
C THR A 177 -0.30 28.32 -9.01
N ASP A 178 -1.20 29.15 -8.51
CA ASP A 178 -0.92 30.55 -8.15
C ASP A 178 0.10 30.61 -6.98
N ALA A 179 -0.07 29.75 -5.97
CA ALA A 179 0.87 29.64 -4.85
C ALA A 179 2.26 29.16 -5.28
N GLU A 180 2.34 28.15 -6.15
CA GLU A 180 3.62 27.67 -6.72
C GLU A 180 4.33 28.77 -7.55
N THR A 181 3.58 29.53 -8.31
CA THR A 181 4.12 30.63 -9.13
C THR A 181 4.67 31.75 -8.25
N LEU A 182 3.92 32.12 -7.19
CA LEU A 182 4.36 33.10 -6.22
C LEU A 182 5.63 32.62 -5.51
N PHE A 183 5.65 31.36 -5.04
CA PHE A 183 6.81 30.79 -4.37
C PHE A 183 8.05 30.84 -5.26
N LYS A 184 7.94 30.42 -6.54
CA LYS A 184 9.05 30.48 -7.50
C LYS A 184 9.57 31.90 -7.69
N SER A 185 8.67 32.87 -7.80
CA SER A 185 9.05 34.27 -7.98
C SER A 185 9.80 34.85 -6.76
N GLU A 186 9.38 34.46 -5.56
CA GLU A 186 10.05 34.88 -4.31
C GLU A 186 11.42 34.22 -4.15
N VAL A 187 11.55 32.93 -4.49
CA VAL A 187 12.85 32.23 -4.47
C VAL A 187 13.83 32.87 -5.45
N GLU A 188 13.39 33.21 -6.67
CA GLU A 188 14.24 33.90 -7.66
C GLU A 188 14.73 35.26 -7.16
N LYS A 189 13.87 36.05 -6.49
CA LYS A 189 14.26 37.33 -5.88
C LYS A 189 15.30 37.18 -4.78
N LEU A 190 15.26 36.07 -4.02
CA LEU A 190 16.22 35.81 -2.92
C LEU A 190 17.57 35.28 -3.45
N GLN A 191 17.62 34.76 -4.66
CA GLN A 191 18.84 34.25 -5.29
C GLN A 191 19.55 35.25 -6.18
N ALA A 192 18.95 36.41 -6.48
CA ALA A 192 19.51 37.51 -7.28
C ALA A 192 20.29 38.50 -6.44
#